data_1a427b2c4eb0c6ae9af15b1d58a3c500
#
_entry.id   1a427b2c4eb0c6ae9af15b1d58a3c500
#
_cell.length_a   1.000
_cell.length_b   1.000
_cell.length_c   1.000
_cell.angle_alpha   90.00
_cell.angle_beta   90.00
_cell.angle_gamma   90.00
#
_symmetry.space_group_name_H-M   'P 1'
#
loop_
_entity.id
_entity.type
_entity.pdbx_description
1 polymer ?
#
loop_
_entity_poly.entity_id
_entity_poly.type
_entity_poly.pdbx_seq_one_letter_code
_entity_poly.pdbx_strand_id
1 'polypeptide(L)'
;MITIEKDRIHNIPFLHIVKQNNFSTKIPLVIFVHGFTSIKEKNLHYAYLLAEKGFRVVLPEALFHGERSENINGKDLNFHFWEIVLNTIEEIPIIKDYFEAKGTIDTGRIGLAGTSMGGIVTLGALSKYDWIHAAVVLMGSPSYEEFAKWQLQNMKKYGIDLNVSQDEVDSLLEKVRKYDLTLQPEKLRNRPVLFWHGKKDQAVPFHYSLEFYERIKKDYDPDRLMFILDENAGHEVSKEGIANTVLWFEKHLTRYNSHSVN
;
A
#
# COMPACT_ATOMS: atom_id res chain seq x y z
N MET A 1 26.65 2.36 2.06
CA MET A 1 26.19 1.11 2.71
C MET A 1 24.73 1.30 3.10
N ILE A 2 23.87 0.30 2.83
CA ILE A 2 22.47 0.25 3.28
C ILE A 2 22.42 -0.59 4.56
N THR A 3 21.79 -0.08 5.59
CA THR A 3 21.51 -0.78 6.84
C THR A 3 20.10 -1.36 6.76
N ILE A 4 19.96 -2.61 7.19
CA ILE A 4 18.68 -3.30 7.34
C ILE A 4 18.58 -3.73 8.80
N GLU A 5 17.63 -3.17 9.53
CA GLU A 5 17.35 -3.53 10.91
C GLU A 5 15.99 -4.20 11.03
N LYS A 6 15.94 -5.21 11.87
CA LYS A 6 14.69 -5.82 12.31
C LYS A 6 14.33 -5.23 13.67
N ASP A 7 13.15 -4.67 13.78
CA ASP A 7 12.66 -4.03 14.99
C ASP A 7 11.15 -4.30 15.16
N ARG A 8 10.56 -3.85 16.26
CA ARG A 8 9.17 -4.07 16.61
C ARG A 8 8.60 -2.87 17.34
N ILE A 9 7.39 -2.44 16.96
CA ILE A 9 6.61 -1.45 17.69
C ILE A 9 5.36 -2.15 18.20
N HIS A 10 5.19 -2.22 19.53
CA HIS A 10 4.13 -3.02 20.14
C HIS A 10 4.17 -4.47 19.59
N ASN A 11 3.11 -4.89 18.91
CA ASN A 11 3.00 -6.21 18.28
C ASN A 11 3.29 -6.20 16.76
N ILE A 12 3.79 -5.08 16.22
CA ILE A 12 4.07 -4.90 14.78
C ILE A 12 5.56 -5.09 14.52
N PRO A 13 6.01 -6.26 14.04
CA PRO A 13 7.37 -6.43 13.56
C PRO A 13 7.54 -5.68 12.24
N PHE A 14 8.72 -5.13 12.01
CA PHE A 14 9.04 -4.47 10.75
C PHE A 14 10.52 -4.57 10.41
N LEU A 15 10.84 -4.36 9.13
CA LEU A 15 12.20 -4.08 8.69
C LEU A 15 12.33 -2.57 8.48
N HIS A 16 13.42 -2.00 8.97
CA HIS A 16 13.83 -0.64 8.75
C HIS A 16 15.05 -0.61 7.85
N ILE A 17 14.94 0.03 6.69
CA ILE A 17 15.97 0.08 5.66
C ILE A 17 16.34 1.55 5.40
N VAL A 18 17.64 1.85 5.50
CA VAL A 18 18.12 3.23 5.32
C VAL A 18 19.61 3.24 4.96
N LYS A 19 20.11 4.27 4.27
CA LYS A 19 21.55 4.51 4.16
C LYS A 19 22.15 4.75 5.54
N GLN A 20 23.27 4.10 5.84
CA GLN A 20 23.93 4.21 7.14
C GLN A 20 24.22 5.68 7.53
N ASN A 21 24.63 6.50 6.58
CA ASN A 21 24.89 7.92 6.82
C ASN A 21 23.62 8.73 7.15
N ASN A 22 22.44 8.20 6.83
CA ASN A 22 21.14 8.81 7.07
C ASN A 22 20.41 8.21 8.29
N PHE A 23 21.06 7.33 9.01
CA PHE A 23 20.41 6.55 10.09
C PHE A 23 19.75 7.45 11.14
N SER A 24 20.46 8.50 11.57
CA SER A 24 19.96 9.48 12.54
C SER A 24 19.49 10.80 11.89
N THR A 25 19.42 10.85 10.56
CA THR A 25 19.09 12.07 9.83
C THR A 25 17.58 12.14 9.58
N LYS A 26 17.03 13.35 9.65
CA LYS A 26 15.63 13.64 9.31
C LYS A 26 15.45 13.62 7.79
N ILE A 27 14.90 12.54 7.26
CA ILE A 27 14.73 12.28 5.81
C ILE A 27 13.29 11.82 5.50
N PRO A 28 12.86 11.82 4.22
CA PRO A 28 11.56 11.30 3.82
C PRO A 28 11.37 9.83 4.22
N LEU A 29 10.14 9.48 4.62
CA LEU A 29 9.73 8.12 4.97
C LEU A 29 8.91 7.52 3.83
N VAL A 30 9.16 6.26 3.50
CA VAL A 30 8.25 5.42 2.71
C VAL A 30 7.90 4.19 3.53
N ILE A 31 6.61 3.97 3.76
CA ILE A 31 6.08 2.72 4.32
C ILE A 31 5.62 1.87 3.14
N PHE A 32 6.06 0.61 3.08
CA PHE A 32 5.70 -0.30 1.99
C PHE A 32 5.08 -1.58 2.55
N VAL A 33 3.80 -1.81 2.24
CA VAL A 33 3.00 -2.92 2.76
C VAL A 33 3.01 -4.10 1.78
N HIS A 34 3.27 -5.30 2.30
CA HIS A 34 3.31 -6.52 1.50
C HIS A 34 1.91 -7.03 1.08
N GLY A 35 1.87 -7.94 0.11
CA GLY A 35 0.66 -8.61 -0.36
C GLY A 35 0.15 -9.69 0.60
N PHE A 36 -1.10 -10.12 0.38
CA PHE A 36 -1.70 -11.24 1.09
C PHE A 36 -0.90 -12.53 0.87
N THR A 37 -0.76 -13.36 1.89
CA THR A 37 0.09 -14.58 1.91
C THR A 37 1.60 -14.34 1.72
N SER A 38 2.04 -13.07 1.69
CA SER A 38 3.45 -12.69 1.61
C SER A 38 4.00 -12.31 2.99
N ILE A 39 5.22 -11.83 3.05
CA ILE A 39 5.89 -11.34 4.24
C ILE A 39 6.70 -10.08 3.91
N LYS A 40 7.07 -9.31 4.94
CA LYS A 40 7.82 -8.05 4.77
C LYS A 40 9.12 -8.20 3.98
N GLU A 41 9.84 -9.31 4.19
CA GLU A 41 11.13 -9.59 3.51
C GLU A 41 11.02 -9.69 1.99
N LYS A 42 9.86 -10.09 1.47
CA LYS A 42 9.64 -10.21 0.02
C LYS A 42 9.66 -8.85 -0.72
N ASN A 43 9.58 -7.75 0.02
CA ASN A 43 9.62 -6.39 -0.54
C ASN A 43 10.98 -5.68 -0.33
N LEU A 44 12.02 -6.39 0.10
CA LEU A 44 13.36 -5.82 0.32
C LEU A 44 13.96 -5.17 -0.93
N HIS A 45 13.65 -5.66 -2.11
CA HIS A 45 14.12 -5.07 -3.36
C HIS A 45 13.59 -3.65 -3.60
N TYR A 46 12.30 -3.37 -3.28
CA TYR A 46 11.76 -2.00 -3.30
C TYR A 46 12.47 -1.13 -2.25
N ALA A 47 12.57 -1.66 -1.04
CA ALA A 47 13.15 -0.93 0.07
C ALA A 47 14.61 -0.57 -0.17
N TYR A 48 15.39 -1.49 -0.75
CA TYR A 48 16.77 -1.24 -1.14
C TYR A 48 16.89 -0.10 -2.15
N LEU A 49 16.12 -0.17 -3.25
CA LEU A 49 16.16 0.83 -4.31
C LEU A 49 15.72 2.22 -3.83
N LEU A 50 14.69 2.28 -2.98
CA LEU A 50 14.24 3.52 -2.35
C LEU A 50 15.29 4.08 -1.37
N ALA A 51 15.91 3.22 -0.56
CA ALA A 51 16.97 3.65 0.35
C ALA A 51 18.19 4.18 -0.41
N GLU A 52 18.53 3.61 -1.60
CA GLU A 52 19.56 4.15 -2.48
C GLU A 52 19.24 5.57 -2.98
N LYS A 53 17.97 5.94 -3.05
CA LYS A 53 17.50 7.30 -3.37
C LYS A 53 17.44 8.23 -2.16
N GLY A 54 17.82 7.75 -0.97
CA GLY A 54 17.88 8.56 0.24
C GLY A 54 16.63 8.54 1.10
N PHE A 55 15.70 7.63 0.85
CA PHE A 55 14.53 7.41 1.69
C PHE A 55 14.86 6.56 2.91
N ARG A 56 14.15 6.79 4.00
CA ARG A 56 13.94 5.81 5.07
C ARG A 56 12.76 4.92 4.66
N VAL A 57 12.96 3.61 4.67
CA VAL A 57 11.92 2.68 4.27
C VAL A 57 11.57 1.75 5.41
N VAL A 58 10.27 1.54 5.64
CA VAL A 58 9.75 0.63 6.65
C VAL A 58 8.83 -0.38 5.99
N LEU A 59 9.12 -1.65 6.22
CA LEU A 59 8.34 -2.78 5.74
C LEU A 59 7.67 -3.44 6.95
N PRO A 60 6.42 -3.11 7.28
CA PRO A 60 5.71 -3.75 8.39
C PRO A 60 5.23 -5.14 8.01
N GLU A 61 5.09 -6.00 9.04
CA GLU A 61 4.40 -7.28 8.95
C GLU A 61 2.92 -7.10 9.24
N ALA A 62 2.06 -7.48 8.32
CA ALA A 62 0.63 -7.44 8.52
C ALA A 62 0.15 -8.50 9.51
N LEU A 63 -1.02 -8.31 10.10
CA LEU A 63 -1.66 -9.26 11.01
C LEU A 63 -1.75 -10.65 10.35
N PHE A 64 -1.57 -11.72 11.12
CA PHE A 64 -1.58 -13.13 10.69
C PHE A 64 -0.53 -13.52 9.63
N HIS A 65 0.46 -12.66 9.36
CA HIS A 65 1.53 -12.95 8.41
C HIS A 65 2.91 -13.03 9.11
N GLY A 66 3.82 -13.79 8.52
CA GLY A 66 5.21 -13.89 8.97
C GLY A 66 5.35 -14.10 10.47
N GLU A 67 5.98 -13.17 11.17
CA GLU A 67 6.19 -13.24 12.63
C GLU A 67 4.92 -13.04 13.46
N ARG A 68 3.81 -12.68 12.84
CA ARG A 68 2.48 -12.53 13.47
C ARG A 68 1.55 -13.69 13.10
N SER A 69 2.08 -14.71 12.43
CA SER A 69 1.34 -15.93 12.09
C SER A 69 0.93 -16.66 13.37
N GLU A 70 -0.36 -16.89 13.54
CA GLU A 70 -0.96 -17.61 14.67
C GLU A 70 -1.33 -19.07 14.30
N ASN A 71 -0.58 -19.68 13.38
CA ASN A 71 -0.85 -21.01 12.83
C ASN A 71 -2.23 -21.15 12.15
N ILE A 72 -2.78 -20.04 11.67
CA ILE A 72 -3.99 -20.03 10.85
C ILE A 72 -3.67 -20.75 9.54
N ASN A 73 -4.45 -21.77 9.19
CA ASN A 73 -4.26 -22.45 7.91
C ASN A 73 -4.60 -21.51 6.74
N GLY A 74 -3.99 -21.74 5.56
CA GLY A 74 -4.15 -20.82 4.43
C GLY A 74 -5.58 -20.65 3.91
N LYS A 75 -6.49 -21.60 4.19
CA LYS A 75 -7.91 -21.48 3.82
C LYS A 75 -8.63 -20.54 4.78
N ASP A 76 -8.36 -20.67 6.07
CA ASP A 76 -8.98 -19.84 7.09
C ASP A 76 -8.46 -18.40 7.00
N LEU A 77 -7.21 -18.20 6.58
CA LEU A 77 -6.64 -16.88 6.39
C LEU A 77 -7.48 -16.01 5.41
N ASN A 78 -8.10 -16.62 4.40
CA ASN A 78 -8.95 -15.89 3.46
C ASN A 78 -10.14 -15.20 4.14
N PHE A 79 -10.69 -15.78 5.21
CA PHE A 79 -11.79 -15.18 5.96
C PHE A 79 -11.36 -13.92 6.74
N HIS A 80 -10.07 -13.81 7.03
CA HIS A 80 -9.48 -12.67 7.74
C HIS A 80 -8.99 -11.56 6.83
N PHE A 81 -9.14 -11.70 5.49
CA PHE A 81 -8.58 -10.74 4.53
C PHE A 81 -8.92 -9.28 4.88
N TRP A 82 -10.20 -8.97 5.07
CA TRP A 82 -10.63 -7.60 5.38
C TRP A 82 -10.27 -7.16 6.79
N GLU A 83 -10.25 -8.06 7.76
CA GLU A 83 -9.72 -7.79 9.10
C GLU A 83 -8.25 -7.37 9.01
N ILE A 84 -7.44 -8.09 8.25
CA ILE A 84 -6.02 -7.78 8.03
C ILE A 84 -5.85 -6.42 7.35
N VAL A 85 -6.64 -6.15 6.30
CA VAL A 85 -6.59 -4.86 5.59
C VAL A 85 -6.91 -3.70 6.53
N LEU A 86 -8.04 -3.78 7.24
CA LEU A 86 -8.49 -2.71 8.13
C LEU A 86 -7.53 -2.53 9.31
N ASN A 87 -7.06 -3.62 9.93
CA ASN A 87 -6.07 -3.56 11.00
C ASN A 87 -4.76 -2.92 10.52
N THR A 88 -4.27 -3.28 9.33
CA THR A 88 -3.03 -2.71 8.80
C THR A 88 -3.17 -1.21 8.54
N ILE A 89 -4.33 -0.74 8.05
CA ILE A 89 -4.60 0.70 7.90
C ILE A 89 -4.47 1.41 9.25
N GLU A 90 -5.02 0.84 10.33
CA GLU A 90 -4.94 1.42 11.67
C GLU A 90 -3.52 1.39 12.27
N GLU A 91 -2.67 0.47 11.85
CA GLU A 91 -1.29 0.34 12.32
C GLU A 91 -0.30 1.29 11.63
N ILE A 92 -0.60 1.79 10.43
CA ILE A 92 0.29 2.70 9.67
C ILE A 92 0.67 3.96 10.46
N PRO A 93 -0.25 4.69 11.12
CA PRO A 93 0.12 5.84 11.94
C PRO A 93 1.03 5.48 13.11
N ILE A 94 0.91 4.30 13.71
CA ILE A 94 1.77 3.86 14.81
C ILE A 94 3.24 3.82 14.35
N ILE A 95 3.49 3.34 13.13
CA ILE A 95 4.82 3.31 12.51
C ILE A 95 5.34 4.73 12.28
N LYS A 96 4.50 5.59 11.67
CA LYS A 96 4.84 6.99 11.42
C LYS A 96 5.20 7.71 12.73
N ASP A 97 4.36 7.59 13.76
CA ASP A 97 4.54 8.25 15.05
C ASP A 97 5.82 7.80 15.78
N TYR A 98 6.17 6.52 15.67
CA TYR A 98 7.42 5.98 16.21
C TYR A 98 8.67 6.67 15.62
N PHE A 99 8.73 6.79 14.29
CA PHE A 99 9.87 7.43 13.63
C PHE A 99 9.85 8.96 13.77
N GLU A 100 8.67 9.56 13.90
CA GLU A 100 8.51 10.98 14.22
C GLU A 100 9.04 11.29 15.62
N ALA A 101 8.68 10.48 16.62
CA ALA A 101 9.18 10.63 18.00
C ALA A 101 10.71 10.46 18.09
N LYS A 102 11.31 9.62 17.23
CA LYS A 102 12.77 9.50 17.09
C LYS A 102 13.41 10.71 16.38
N GLY A 103 12.63 11.63 15.81
CA GLY A 103 13.14 12.80 15.09
C GLY A 103 13.83 12.48 13.77
N THR A 104 13.61 11.30 13.19
CA THR A 104 14.35 10.77 12.05
C THR A 104 13.60 10.85 10.71
N ILE A 105 12.36 11.33 10.72
CA ILE A 105 11.56 11.51 9.49
C ILE A 105 11.18 12.97 9.25
N ASP A 106 11.13 13.35 7.98
CA ASP A 106 10.48 14.59 7.56
C ASP A 106 8.99 14.35 7.39
N THR A 107 8.21 14.86 8.36
CA THR A 107 6.74 14.66 8.40
C THR A 107 6.00 15.32 7.24
N GLY A 108 6.62 16.24 6.52
CA GLY A 108 6.10 16.82 5.27
C GLY A 108 6.40 15.99 4.02
N ARG A 109 7.05 14.83 4.13
CA ARG A 109 7.48 13.99 3.00
C ARG A 109 7.33 12.51 3.34
N ILE A 110 6.09 12.05 3.46
CA ILE A 110 5.77 10.65 3.78
C ILE A 110 5.06 10.00 2.62
N GLY A 111 5.59 8.88 2.14
CA GLY A 111 5.02 8.04 1.12
C GLY A 111 4.44 6.74 1.67
N LEU A 112 3.43 6.22 0.99
CA LEU A 112 2.85 4.92 1.27
C LEU A 112 2.75 4.12 -0.03
N ALA A 113 3.15 2.87 0.00
CA ALA A 113 3.01 1.96 -1.12
C ALA A 113 2.68 0.54 -0.66
N GLY A 114 2.24 -0.27 -1.59
CA GLY A 114 2.08 -1.69 -1.34
C GLY A 114 1.64 -2.48 -2.56
N THR A 115 1.81 -3.79 -2.48
CA THR A 115 1.43 -4.74 -3.53
C THR A 115 0.15 -5.48 -3.16
N SER A 116 -0.79 -5.65 -4.10
CA SER A 116 -2.02 -6.44 -3.91
C SER A 116 -2.80 -5.98 -2.67
N MET A 117 -2.93 -6.79 -1.64
CA MET A 117 -3.49 -6.38 -0.34
C MET A 117 -2.86 -5.08 0.17
N GLY A 118 -1.52 -4.93 0.09
CA GLY A 118 -0.83 -3.69 0.47
C GLY A 118 -1.23 -2.49 -0.38
N GLY A 119 -1.54 -2.69 -1.65
CA GLY A 119 -2.11 -1.67 -2.54
C GLY A 119 -3.52 -1.26 -2.11
N ILE A 120 -4.34 -2.22 -1.69
CA ILE A 120 -5.67 -1.97 -1.11
C ILE A 120 -5.51 -1.17 0.19
N VAL A 121 -4.64 -1.61 1.11
CA VAL A 121 -4.32 -0.88 2.35
C VAL A 121 -3.89 0.57 2.06
N THR A 122 -3.04 0.77 1.03
CA THR A 122 -2.59 2.11 0.61
C THR A 122 -3.76 3.02 0.25
N LEU A 123 -4.73 2.51 -0.50
CA LEU A 123 -5.92 3.28 -0.90
C LEU A 123 -6.84 3.60 0.29
N GLY A 124 -7.07 2.64 1.17
CA GLY A 124 -7.84 2.88 2.39
C GLY A 124 -7.17 3.87 3.34
N ALA A 125 -5.84 3.79 3.46
CA ALA A 125 -5.09 4.78 4.25
C ALA A 125 -5.18 6.20 3.66
N LEU A 126 -5.19 6.33 2.32
CA LEU A 126 -5.42 7.62 1.65
C LEU A 126 -6.81 8.20 1.92
N SER A 127 -7.84 7.37 2.13
CA SER A 127 -9.17 7.86 2.48
C SER A 127 -9.24 8.43 3.90
N LYS A 128 -8.32 8.02 4.77
CA LYS A 128 -8.35 8.31 6.21
C LYS A 128 -7.29 9.32 6.66
N TYR A 129 -6.08 9.27 6.09
CA TYR A 129 -4.93 10.00 6.60
C TYR A 129 -4.43 11.05 5.62
N ASP A 130 -4.45 12.31 6.03
CA ASP A 130 -4.04 13.47 5.23
C ASP A 130 -2.53 13.68 5.18
N TRP A 131 -1.80 13.11 6.11
CA TRP A 131 -0.34 13.23 6.21
C TRP A 131 0.44 12.35 5.24
N ILE A 132 -0.23 11.50 4.45
CA ILE A 132 0.38 10.77 3.34
C ILE A 132 0.50 11.73 2.16
N HIS A 133 1.73 12.03 1.71
CA HIS A 133 2.02 13.04 0.70
C HIS A 133 2.12 12.49 -0.73
N ALA A 134 2.49 11.22 -0.89
CA ALA A 134 2.49 10.52 -2.17
C ALA A 134 2.22 9.04 -1.98
N ALA A 135 1.64 8.38 -2.97
CA ALA A 135 1.35 6.96 -2.90
C ALA A 135 1.65 6.20 -4.19
N VAL A 136 1.95 4.91 -4.04
CA VAL A 136 2.05 3.96 -5.16
C VAL A 136 1.21 2.73 -4.86
N VAL A 137 0.27 2.46 -5.74
CA VAL A 137 -0.69 1.35 -5.65
C VAL A 137 -0.33 0.31 -6.70
N LEU A 138 0.24 -0.80 -6.27
CA LEU A 138 0.62 -1.89 -7.16
C LEU A 138 -0.45 -2.98 -7.07
N MET A 139 -1.20 -3.16 -8.17
CA MET A 139 -2.28 -4.16 -8.32
C MET A 139 -3.26 -4.21 -7.12
N GLY A 140 -3.69 -3.03 -6.63
CA GLY A 140 -4.70 -2.88 -5.59
C GLY A 140 -6.07 -2.51 -6.16
N SER A 141 -7.09 -2.38 -5.30
CA SER A 141 -8.44 -1.94 -5.66
C SER A 141 -8.91 -0.79 -4.76
N PRO A 142 -9.42 0.33 -5.30
CA PRO A 142 -10.05 1.41 -4.55
C PRO A 142 -11.49 1.11 -4.15
N SER A 143 -12.15 0.18 -4.86
CA SER A 143 -13.55 -0.19 -4.69
C SER A 143 -13.67 -1.29 -3.64
N TYR A 144 -13.66 -0.93 -2.38
CA TYR A 144 -13.65 -1.90 -1.28
C TYR A 144 -14.94 -2.72 -1.23
N GLU A 145 -16.08 -2.07 -1.35
CA GLU A 145 -17.37 -2.73 -1.29
C GLU A 145 -17.55 -3.70 -2.46
N GLU A 146 -17.32 -3.25 -3.68
CA GLU A 146 -17.48 -4.09 -4.87
C GLU A 146 -16.46 -5.22 -4.93
N PHE A 147 -15.23 -4.97 -4.48
CA PHE A 147 -14.22 -6.01 -4.41
C PHE A 147 -14.55 -7.06 -3.34
N ALA A 148 -15.09 -6.66 -2.18
CA ALA A 148 -15.55 -7.60 -1.16
C ALA A 148 -16.70 -8.49 -1.68
N LYS A 149 -17.68 -7.90 -2.36
CA LYS A 149 -18.78 -8.65 -3.00
C LYS A 149 -18.25 -9.63 -4.05
N TRP A 150 -17.32 -9.20 -4.88
CA TRP A 150 -16.69 -10.05 -5.90
C TRP A 150 -15.92 -11.21 -5.26
N GLN A 151 -15.16 -10.99 -4.19
CA GLN A 151 -14.49 -12.05 -3.45
C GLN A 151 -15.47 -13.08 -2.90
N LEU A 152 -16.57 -12.64 -2.25
CA LEU A 152 -17.61 -13.51 -1.73
C LEU A 152 -18.27 -14.35 -2.83
N GLN A 153 -18.55 -13.75 -3.99
CA GLN A 153 -19.11 -14.45 -5.13
C GLN A 153 -18.16 -15.51 -5.68
N ASN A 154 -16.87 -15.16 -5.81
CA ASN A 154 -15.86 -16.11 -6.28
C ASN A 154 -15.66 -17.27 -5.32
N MET A 155 -15.62 -17.03 -4.01
CA MET A 155 -15.54 -18.11 -3.02
C MET A 155 -16.71 -19.09 -3.15
N LYS A 156 -17.93 -18.60 -3.28
CA LYS A 156 -19.12 -19.44 -3.54
C LYS A 156 -19.00 -20.23 -4.85
N LYS A 157 -18.51 -19.60 -5.92
CA LYS A 157 -18.30 -20.24 -7.23
C LYS A 157 -17.31 -21.40 -7.17
N TYR A 158 -16.28 -21.31 -6.32
CA TYR A 158 -15.30 -22.37 -6.11
C TYR A 158 -15.71 -23.38 -5.00
N GLY A 159 -16.97 -23.36 -4.57
CA GLY A 159 -17.51 -24.32 -3.59
C GLY A 159 -17.01 -24.13 -2.17
N ILE A 160 -16.46 -22.94 -1.85
CA ILE A 160 -16.10 -22.59 -0.48
C ILE A 160 -17.37 -22.10 0.21
N ASP A 161 -17.92 -22.97 1.07
CA ASP A 161 -19.02 -22.55 1.94
C ASP A 161 -18.51 -21.68 3.06
N LEU A 162 -18.93 -20.41 3.04
CA LEU A 162 -18.44 -19.41 3.98
C LEU A 162 -19.11 -19.53 5.35
N ASN A 163 -20.25 -20.25 5.45
CA ASN A 163 -21.09 -20.30 6.65
C ASN A 163 -21.31 -18.91 7.31
N VAL A 164 -21.30 -17.84 6.50
CA VAL A 164 -21.53 -16.46 6.96
C VAL A 164 -22.99 -16.08 6.74
N SER A 165 -23.59 -15.48 7.73
CA SER A 165 -24.95 -14.93 7.65
C SER A 165 -24.99 -13.66 6.79
N GLN A 166 -26.17 -13.28 6.30
CA GLN A 166 -26.33 -12.01 5.59
C GLN A 166 -25.98 -10.82 6.49
N ASP A 167 -26.30 -10.86 7.77
CA ASP A 167 -25.99 -9.80 8.74
C ASP A 167 -24.47 -9.61 8.91
N GLU A 168 -23.67 -10.68 8.87
CA GLU A 168 -22.21 -10.61 8.91
C GLU A 168 -21.64 -9.99 7.62
N VAL A 169 -22.21 -10.35 6.47
CA VAL A 169 -21.83 -9.74 5.18
C VAL A 169 -22.16 -8.26 5.19
N ASP A 170 -23.34 -7.86 5.61
CA ASP A 170 -23.77 -6.46 5.64
C ASP A 170 -22.91 -5.65 6.62
N SER A 171 -22.58 -6.22 7.78
CA SER A 171 -21.66 -5.61 8.75
C SER A 171 -20.25 -5.42 8.16
N LEU A 172 -19.74 -6.39 7.42
CA LEU A 172 -18.46 -6.26 6.72
C LEU A 172 -18.50 -5.13 5.67
N LEU A 173 -19.55 -5.12 4.83
CA LEU A 173 -19.69 -4.11 3.79
C LEU A 173 -19.80 -2.70 4.39
N GLU A 174 -20.51 -2.52 5.50
CA GLU A 174 -20.56 -1.24 6.21
C GLU A 174 -19.19 -0.79 6.73
N LYS A 175 -18.38 -1.72 7.24
CA LYS A 175 -17.02 -1.41 7.73
C LYS A 175 -16.11 -0.97 6.58
N VAL A 176 -16.08 -1.73 5.47
CA VAL A 176 -15.17 -1.43 4.36
C VAL A 176 -15.56 -0.18 3.59
N ARG A 177 -16.85 0.17 3.52
CA ARG A 177 -17.34 1.43 2.90
C ARG A 177 -16.67 2.68 3.45
N LYS A 178 -16.31 2.69 4.72
CA LYS A 178 -15.66 3.84 5.37
C LYS A 178 -14.29 4.18 4.75
N TYR A 179 -13.68 3.20 4.09
CA TYR A 179 -12.35 3.31 3.47
C TYR A 179 -12.41 3.29 1.94
N ASP A 180 -13.59 3.13 1.36
CA ASP A 180 -13.80 3.03 -0.09
C ASP A 180 -13.60 4.39 -0.75
N LEU A 181 -12.49 4.56 -1.49
CA LEU A 181 -12.20 5.81 -2.19
C LEU A 181 -13.12 6.06 -3.38
N THR A 182 -13.79 5.04 -3.90
CA THR A 182 -14.75 5.26 -4.98
C THR A 182 -15.99 6.01 -4.51
N LEU A 183 -16.29 5.96 -3.23
CA LEU A 183 -17.41 6.69 -2.61
C LEU A 183 -17.01 8.10 -2.15
N GLN A 184 -15.71 8.38 -1.98
CA GLN A 184 -15.17 9.62 -1.42
C GLN A 184 -13.87 10.06 -2.13
N PRO A 185 -13.87 10.22 -3.47
CA PRO A 185 -12.66 10.51 -4.25
C PRO A 185 -11.98 11.82 -3.86
N GLU A 186 -12.73 12.78 -3.32
CA GLU A 186 -12.22 14.06 -2.81
C GLU A 186 -11.20 13.90 -1.68
N LYS A 187 -11.20 12.75 -0.98
CA LYS A 187 -10.21 12.41 0.04
C LYS A 187 -8.80 12.27 -0.52
N LEU A 188 -8.64 12.07 -1.83
CA LEU A 188 -7.32 12.08 -2.47
C LEU A 188 -6.65 13.45 -2.44
N ARG A 189 -7.42 14.56 -2.39
CA ARG A 189 -6.90 15.92 -2.24
C ARG A 189 -5.79 16.28 -3.22
N ASN A 190 -5.87 15.79 -4.45
CA ASN A 190 -4.86 15.99 -5.49
C ASN A 190 -3.43 15.57 -5.06
N ARG A 191 -3.31 14.58 -4.17
CA ARG A 191 -2.02 14.00 -3.77
C ARG A 191 -1.45 13.15 -4.88
N PRO A 192 -0.12 13.12 -5.10
CA PRO A 192 0.51 12.25 -6.10
C PRO A 192 0.18 10.78 -5.88
N VAL A 193 -0.47 10.14 -6.86
CA VAL A 193 -0.81 8.70 -6.84
C VAL A 193 -0.42 8.05 -8.16
N LEU A 194 0.41 7.02 -8.07
CA LEU A 194 0.71 6.10 -9.16
C LEU A 194 -0.06 4.81 -8.97
N PHE A 195 -0.83 4.42 -9.97
CA PHE A 195 -1.40 3.08 -10.11
C PHE A 195 -0.57 2.28 -11.11
N TRP A 196 -0.21 1.07 -10.75
CA TRP A 196 0.33 0.06 -11.67
C TRP A 196 -0.51 -1.21 -11.57
N HIS A 197 -0.88 -1.80 -12.72
CA HIS A 197 -1.67 -3.03 -12.74
C HIS A 197 -1.33 -3.89 -13.94
N GLY A 198 -1.29 -5.22 -13.74
CA GLY A 198 -1.20 -6.18 -14.82
C GLY A 198 -2.56 -6.42 -15.46
N LYS A 199 -2.64 -6.36 -16.80
CA LYS A 199 -3.90 -6.56 -17.54
C LYS A 199 -4.47 -7.98 -17.42
N LYS A 200 -3.60 -8.95 -17.14
CA LYS A 200 -3.96 -10.37 -16.99
C LYS A 200 -4.17 -10.79 -15.53
N ASP A 201 -4.28 -9.82 -14.61
CA ASP A 201 -4.48 -10.07 -13.20
C ASP A 201 -5.86 -10.70 -12.94
N GLN A 202 -5.86 -11.92 -12.37
CA GLN A 202 -7.06 -12.65 -12.00
C GLN A 202 -7.35 -12.63 -10.49
N ALA A 203 -6.41 -12.15 -9.69
CA ALA A 203 -6.57 -12.08 -8.24
C ALA A 203 -7.21 -10.76 -7.80
N VAL A 204 -6.77 -9.63 -8.38
CA VAL A 204 -7.38 -8.31 -8.19
C VAL A 204 -7.68 -7.75 -9.58
N PRO A 205 -8.94 -7.74 -10.03
CA PRO A 205 -9.28 -7.26 -11.37
C PRO A 205 -8.87 -5.80 -11.58
N PHE A 206 -8.08 -5.53 -12.62
CA PHE A 206 -7.50 -4.21 -12.89
C PHE A 206 -8.56 -3.13 -13.17
N HIS A 207 -9.74 -3.52 -13.66
CA HIS A 207 -10.78 -2.58 -14.04
C HIS A 207 -11.24 -1.71 -12.87
N TYR A 208 -11.24 -2.20 -11.63
CA TYR A 208 -11.60 -1.38 -10.46
C TYR A 208 -10.71 -0.14 -10.32
N SER A 209 -9.40 -0.32 -10.46
CA SER A 209 -8.45 0.79 -10.40
C SER A 209 -8.48 1.65 -11.65
N LEU A 210 -8.66 1.06 -12.84
CA LEU A 210 -8.72 1.79 -14.11
C LEU A 210 -9.97 2.67 -14.18
N GLU A 211 -11.15 2.16 -13.85
CA GLU A 211 -12.39 2.92 -13.84
C GLU A 211 -12.35 4.07 -12.84
N PHE A 212 -11.77 3.84 -11.67
CA PHE A 212 -11.55 4.88 -10.70
C PHE A 212 -10.62 5.98 -11.23
N TYR A 213 -9.46 5.60 -11.77
CA TYR A 213 -8.52 6.52 -12.41
C TYR A 213 -9.19 7.34 -13.51
N GLU A 214 -9.91 6.71 -14.45
CA GLU A 214 -10.60 7.36 -15.55
C GLU A 214 -11.65 8.39 -15.06
N ARG A 215 -12.31 8.08 -13.95
CA ARG A 215 -13.29 8.96 -13.34
C ARG A 215 -12.66 10.21 -12.74
N ILE A 216 -11.54 10.09 -12.03
CA ILE A 216 -10.93 11.21 -11.28
C ILE A 216 -9.95 12.04 -12.12
N LYS A 217 -9.37 11.48 -13.18
CA LYS A 217 -8.26 12.11 -13.92
C LYS A 217 -8.62 13.49 -14.51
N LYS A 218 -9.90 13.76 -14.77
CA LYS A 218 -10.35 15.04 -15.36
C LYS A 218 -10.15 16.23 -14.42
N ASP A 219 -10.26 15.98 -13.12
CA ASP A 219 -10.19 16.98 -12.06
C ASP A 219 -8.86 16.90 -11.29
N TYR A 220 -7.90 16.11 -11.82
CA TYR A 220 -6.63 15.88 -11.18
C TYR A 220 -5.47 16.56 -11.94
N ASP A 221 -4.48 17.05 -11.20
CA ASP A 221 -3.22 17.51 -11.81
C ASP A 221 -2.55 16.34 -12.56
N PRO A 222 -2.34 16.44 -13.90
CA PRO A 222 -1.76 15.36 -14.70
C PRO A 222 -0.37 14.89 -14.21
N ASP A 223 0.38 15.78 -13.58
CA ASP A 223 1.68 15.44 -13.00
C ASP A 223 1.60 14.65 -11.69
N ARG A 224 0.41 14.59 -11.09
CA ARG A 224 0.16 13.95 -9.81
C ARG A 224 -0.69 12.68 -9.88
N LEU A 225 -1.15 12.30 -11.06
CA LEU A 225 -1.94 11.09 -11.24
C LEU A 225 -1.44 10.32 -12.46
N MET A 226 -1.04 9.07 -12.24
CA MET A 226 -0.56 8.19 -13.31
C MET A 226 -1.17 6.79 -13.18
N PHE A 227 -1.52 6.19 -14.32
CA PHE A 227 -1.91 4.80 -14.41
C PHE A 227 -1.03 4.07 -15.42
N ILE A 228 -0.38 2.99 -15.01
CA ILE A 228 0.41 2.11 -15.87
C ILE A 228 -0.29 0.76 -15.94
N LEU A 229 -0.80 0.41 -17.12
CA LEU A 229 -1.36 -0.91 -17.40
C LEU A 229 -0.30 -1.73 -18.14
N ASP A 230 0.18 -2.79 -17.49
CA ASP A 230 1.11 -3.74 -18.12
C ASP A 230 0.30 -4.82 -18.84
N GLU A 231 0.31 -4.77 -20.17
CA GLU A 231 -0.45 -5.67 -21.05
C GLU A 231 -0.09 -7.17 -20.88
N ASN A 232 1.13 -7.45 -20.39
CA ASN A 232 1.67 -8.79 -20.32
C ASN A 232 1.67 -9.38 -18.91
N ALA A 233 1.62 -8.53 -17.88
CA ALA A 233 1.67 -8.95 -16.49
C ALA A 233 0.33 -9.52 -16.00
N GLY A 234 0.45 -10.52 -15.12
CA GLY A 234 -0.64 -11.02 -14.28
C GLY A 234 -0.59 -10.37 -12.90
N HIS A 235 -0.77 -11.18 -11.84
CA HIS A 235 -0.69 -10.73 -10.45
C HIS A 235 0.77 -10.69 -9.95
N GLU A 236 1.64 -10.02 -10.69
CA GLU A 236 3.07 -9.86 -10.37
C GLU A 236 3.58 -8.56 -10.98
N VAL A 237 4.27 -7.74 -10.17
CA VAL A 237 4.79 -6.45 -10.63
C VAL A 237 6.03 -6.63 -11.50
N SER A 238 6.01 -6.06 -12.70
CA SER A 238 7.15 -6.09 -13.63
C SER A 238 8.33 -5.25 -13.13
N LYS A 239 9.52 -5.48 -13.70
CA LYS A 239 10.71 -4.67 -13.41
C LYS A 239 10.47 -3.18 -13.69
N GLU A 240 9.67 -2.87 -14.70
CA GLU A 240 9.28 -1.50 -15.03
C GLU A 240 8.37 -0.91 -13.94
N GLY A 241 7.41 -1.69 -13.42
CA GLY A 241 6.57 -1.27 -12.28
C GLY A 241 7.38 -0.96 -11.03
N ILE A 242 8.42 -1.77 -10.74
CA ILE A 242 9.34 -1.52 -9.64
C ILE A 242 10.12 -0.20 -9.86
N ALA A 243 10.68 -0.01 -11.06
CA ALA A 243 11.41 1.21 -11.39
C ALA A 243 10.53 2.47 -11.29
N ASN A 244 9.31 2.42 -11.82
CA ASN A 244 8.35 3.51 -11.74
C ASN A 244 7.95 3.85 -10.30
N THR A 245 7.86 2.85 -9.41
CA THR A 245 7.65 3.08 -7.97
C THR A 245 8.72 3.98 -7.37
N VAL A 246 9.98 3.69 -7.67
CA VAL A 246 11.12 4.46 -7.16
C VAL A 246 11.14 5.88 -7.73
N LEU A 247 10.96 6.00 -9.04
CA LEU A 247 10.94 7.30 -9.75
C LEU A 247 9.77 8.17 -9.26
N TRP A 248 8.61 7.58 -8.97
CA TRP A 248 7.46 8.31 -8.46
C TRP A 248 7.75 8.97 -7.12
N PHE A 249 8.28 8.21 -6.16
CA PHE A 249 8.64 8.79 -4.87
C PHE A 249 9.80 9.77 -4.98
N GLU A 250 10.79 9.51 -5.83
CA GLU A 250 11.88 10.47 -6.10
C GLU A 250 11.31 11.79 -6.63
N LYS A 251 10.39 11.76 -7.60
CA LYS A 251 9.74 12.95 -8.16
C LYS A 251 8.95 13.74 -7.10
N HIS A 252 8.20 13.06 -6.25
CA HIS A 252 7.18 13.72 -5.41
C HIS A 252 7.56 13.91 -3.94
N LEU A 253 8.60 13.23 -3.44
CA LEU A 253 9.04 13.31 -2.05
C LEU A 253 10.47 13.83 -1.87
N THR A 254 11.25 14.06 -2.96
CA THR A 254 12.53 14.76 -2.83
C THR A 254 12.34 16.26 -3.08
N ARG A 255 13.07 17.09 -2.33
CA ARG A 255 13.13 18.50 -2.66
C ARG A 255 14.02 18.63 -3.90
N TYR A 256 13.50 19.11 -5.01
CA TYR A 256 14.37 19.63 -6.05
C TYR A 256 15.16 20.82 -5.43
N ASN A 257 16.46 20.65 -5.25
CA ASN A 257 17.33 21.78 -5.08
C ASN A 257 17.28 22.59 -6.38
N SER A 258 16.49 23.65 -6.38
CA SER A 258 16.45 24.65 -7.46
C SER A 258 17.74 25.49 -7.51
N HIS A 259 18.88 24.94 -7.07
CA HIS A 259 20.19 25.58 -7.06
C HIS A 259 21.21 24.71 -7.79
N SER A 260 21.03 24.54 -9.09
CA SER A 260 22.12 24.15 -10.01
C SER A 260 21.79 24.54 -11.45
N VAL A 261 21.57 25.83 -11.65
CA VAL A 261 21.78 26.48 -12.94
C VAL A 261 22.52 27.78 -12.63
N ASN A 262 23.83 27.70 -12.62
CA ASN A 262 24.74 28.79 -12.86
C ASN A 262 25.90 28.25 -13.71
#